data_ba88d4388b342005e6c7e1786d25eae7
#
_entry.id   ba88d4388b342005e6c7e1786d25eae7
#
_cell.length_a   1.000
_cell.length_b   1.000
_cell.length_c   1.000
_cell.angle_alpha   90.00
_cell.angle_beta   90.00
_cell.angle_gamma   90.00
#
_symmetry.space_group_name_H-M   'P 1'
#
loop_
_entity.id
_entity.type
_entity.pdbx_description
1 polymer ?
#
loop_
_entity_poly.entity_id
_entity_poly.type
_entity_poly.pdbx_seq_one_letter_code
_entity_poly.pdbx_strand_id
1 'polypeptide(L)'
;MKRKKSAVNNKASAKAKRSISKTPSSFILHPSSLVAVIMGSKSDWDTMRSASDTLEEFGVAHESHVMSAHRTPKLASDFAANAESRGIEVIIAAAGGAAHLAGVLAAHTTLPVLGVPMKSEALNGLDSLLSTVQMPAGIPVGTLAIGKAGATNAALLAIAILANSRPELRKKLREFRQQQEAKVRAAKLD
;
A
#
# COMPACT_ATOMS: atom_id res chain seq x y z
N MET A 1 -47.90 31.19 58.08
CA MET A 1 -47.95 32.15 56.94
C MET A 1 -46.63 32.92 56.84
N LYS A 2 -45.87 32.73 55.75
CA LYS A 2 -45.07 33.73 55.05
C LYS A 2 -44.25 33.00 54.01
N ARG A 3 -44.56 33.21 52.70
CA ARG A 3 -43.84 32.75 51.51
C ARG A 3 -42.51 33.50 51.44
N LYS A 4 -41.36 32.76 51.22
CA LYS A 4 -40.13 33.34 50.71
C LYS A 4 -39.89 32.81 49.32
N LYS A 5 -39.84 33.74 48.36
CA LYS A 5 -39.39 33.58 46.98
C LYS A 5 -37.88 33.30 46.98
N SER A 6 -37.44 32.27 46.31
CA SER A 6 -36.03 32.09 46.01
C SER A 6 -35.74 32.39 44.54
N ALA A 7 -34.71 33.17 44.36
CA ALA A 7 -34.27 33.72 43.08
C ALA A 7 -33.63 32.64 42.20
N VAL A 8 -33.99 32.72 40.93
CA VAL A 8 -33.36 31.95 39.83
C VAL A 8 -32.01 32.57 39.55
N ASN A 9 -30.97 31.78 39.75
CA ASN A 9 -29.62 32.21 39.40
C ASN A 9 -29.20 31.54 38.06
N ASN A 10 -29.22 32.34 37.01
CA ASN A 10 -28.83 32.03 35.66
C ASN A 10 -27.29 32.04 35.60
N LYS A 11 -26.62 30.91 35.47
CA LYS A 11 -25.17 30.85 35.18
C LYS A 11 -24.93 30.28 33.81
N ALA A 12 -24.27 31.14 33.05
CA ALA A 12 -23.83 31.07 31.69
C ALA A 12 -23.24 29.72 31.27
N SER A 13 -23.70 29.27 30.11
CA SER A 13 -23.14 28.22 29.29
C SER A 13 -21.70 28.59 28.86
N ALA A 14 -20.71 27.92 29.40
CA ALA A 14 -19.33 27.97 28.91
C ALA A 14 -19.23 27.08 27.66
N LYS A 15 -19.10 27.74 26.52
CA LYS A 15 -18.85 27.16 25.20
C LYS A 15 -17.46 26.51 25.21
N ALA A 16 -17.37 25.19 25.38
CA ALA A 16 -16.14 24.43 25.22
C ALA A 16 -15.70 24.53 23.76
N LYS A 17 -14.63 25.29 23.51
CA LYS A 17 -13.91 25.29 22.23
C LYS A 17 -13.27 23.92 22.06
N ARG A 18 -13.83 23.07 21.20
CA ARG A 18 -13.15 21.88 20.70
C ARG A 18 -11.90 22.32 19.94
N SER A 19 -10.75 22.11 20.54
CA SER A 19 -9.46 22.15 19.89
C SER A 19 -9.44 21.03 18.85
N ILE A 20 -9.53 21.39 17.57
CA ILE A 20 -9.28 20.47 16.46
C ILE A 20 -7.76 20.23 16.45
N SER A 21 -7.35 19.08 16.96
CA SER A 21 -5.99 18.56 16.84
C SER A 21 -5.66 18.50 15.34
N LYS A 22 -4.76 19.36 14.88
CA LYS A 22 -4.18 19.27 13.54
C LYS A 22 -3.33 18.01 13.48
N THR A 23 -3.87 16.95 12.91
CA THR A 23 -3.10 15.78 12.47
C THR A 23 -2.04 16.28 11.47
N PRO A 24 -0.75 15.93 11.62
CA PRO A 24 0.24 16.28 10.63
C PRO A 24 -0.08 15.51 9.34
N SER A 25 -0.69 16.18 8.39
CA SER A 25 -0.92 15.69 7.04
C SER A 25 0.40 15.77 6.27
N SER A 26 1.20 14.71 6.34
CA SER A 26 2.34 14.53 5.44
C SER A 26 2.00 13.65 4.22
N PHE A 27 0.73 13.48 3.91
CA PHE A 27 0.32 12.88 2.65
C PHE A 27 0.33 13.96 1.57
N ILE A 28 1.37 13.95 0.73
CA ILE A 28 1.35 14.69 -0.53
C ILE A 28 0.31 13.99 -1.40
N LEU A 29 -0.88 14.54 -1.46
CA LEU A 29 -1.97 14.09 -2.32
C LEU A 29 -1.57 14.35 -3.78
N HIS A 30 -1.10 13.33 -4.48
CA HIS A 30 -1.14 13.34 -5.93
C HIS A 30 -2.57 12.95 -6.34
N PRO A 31 -3.35 13.86 -6.98
CA PRO A 31 -4.79 13.65 -7.18
C PRO A 31 -5.17 12.53 -8.14
N SER A 32 -4.26 11.66 -8.55
CA SER A 32 -4.49 10.61 -9.55
C SER A 32 -3.59 9.39 -9.42
N SER A 33 -3.04 9.09 -8.23
CA SER A 33 -2.27 7.86 -8.05
C SER A 33 -3.18 6.65 -8.09
N LEU A 34 -2.91 5.71 -9.01
CA LEU A 34 -3.69 4.47 -9.18
C LEU A 34 -3.13 3.32 -8.35
N VAL A 35 -1.84 3.39 -8.01
CA VAL A 35 -1.13 2.34 -7.26
C VAL A 35 -0.42 2.96 -6.05
N ALA A 36 -0.58 2.32 -4.90
CA ALA A 36 0.20 2.65 -3.71
C ALA A 36 1.30 1.60 -3.48
N VAL A 37 2.54 2.05 -3.31
CA VAL A 37 3.69 1.21 -2.95
C VAL A 37 4.03 1.46 -1.48
N ILE A 38 3.72 0.48 -0.64
CA ILE A 38 3.84 0.58 0.81
C ILE A 38 4.96 -0.33 1.32
N MET A 39 5.81 0.16 2.20
CA MET A 39 6.90 -0.63 2.77
C MET A 39 7.00 -0.47 4.28
N GLY A 40 7.36 -1.54 4.98
CA GLY A 40 7.45 -1.60 6.44
C GLY A 40 8.61 -0.79 7.03
N SER A 41 9.63 -0.51 6.23
CA SER A 41 10.85 0.20 6.61
C SER A 41 11.41 0.99 5.43
N LYS A 42 12.10 2.10 5.72
CA LYS A 42 12.87 2.84 4.70
C LYS A 42 13.97 1.99 4.06
N SER A 43 14.53 1.02 4.79
CA SER A 43 15.53 0.08 4.28
C SER A 43 15.03 -0.78 3.10
N ASP A 44 13.70 -0.94 2.94
CA ASP A 44 13.09 -1.71 1.87
C ASP A 44 13.07 -0.95 0.54
N TRP A 45 13.31 0.37 0.59
CA TRP A 45 13.20 1.25 -0.58
C TRP A 45 14.14 0.86 -1.73
N ASP A 46 15.39 0.44 -1.44
CA ASP A 46 16.35 0.07 -2.50
C ASP A 46 15.82 -1.10 -3.35
N THR A 47 15.06 -2.00 -2.72
CA THR A 47 14.37 -3.09 -3.42
C THR A 47 13.09 -2.61 -4.09
N MET A 48 12.26 -1.87 -3.35
CA MET A 48 10.92 -1.45 -3.80
C MET A 48 10.94 -0.35 -4.84
N ARG A 49 12.04 0.37 -4.99
CA ARG A 49 12.27 1.28 -6.11
C ARG A 49 12.02 0.59 -7.46
N SER A 50 12.35 -0.71 -7.58
CA SER A 50 12.08 -1.45 -8.82
C SER A 50 10.58 -1.54 -9.15
N ALA A 51 9.69 -1.52 -8.16
CA ALA A 51 8.25 -1.43 -8.42
C ALA A 51 7.88 -0.03 -8.91
N SER A 52 8.39 1.01 -8.26
CA SER A 52 8.17 2.41 -8.64
C SER A 52 8.68 2.69 -10.07
N ASP A 53 9.92 2.30 -10.37
CA ASP A 53 10.53 2.48 -11.70
C ASP A 53 9.70 1.76 -12.79
N THR A 54 9.21 0.53 -12.50
CA THR A 54 8.35 -0.21 -13.44
C THR A 54 7.01 0.50 -13.67
N LEU A 55 6.36 1.01 -12.62
CA LEU A 55 5.11 1.76 -12.75
C LEU A 55 5.34 3.04 -13.57
N GLU A 56 6.44 3.74 -13.35
CA GLU A 56 6.83 4.94 -14.08
C GLU A 56 7.08 4.64 -15.57
N GLU A 57 7.81 3.57 -15.90
CA GLU A 57 8.07 3.12 -17.27
C GLU A 57 6.76 2.89 -18.05
N PHE A 58 5.75 2.35 -17.37
CA PHE A 58 4.43 2.13 -17.98
C PHE A 58 3.54 3.40 -17.96
N GLY A 59 3.97 4.48 -17.31
CA GLY A 59 3.20 5.72 -17.16
C GLY A 59 2.02 5.57 -16.20
N VAL A 60 2.14 4.71 -15.20
CA VAL A 60 1.13 4.51 -14.16
C VAL A 60 1.42 5.43 -12.98
N ALA A 61 0.51 6.35 -12.71
CA ALA A 61 0.61 7.24 -11.55
C ALA A 61 0.58 6.43 -10.25
N HIS A 62 1.53 6.66 -9.37
CA HIS A 62 1.67 5.92 -8.11
C HIS A 62 2.24 6.80 -7.00
N GLU A 63 2.08 6.35 -5.77
CA GLU A 63 2.68 6.98 -4.59
C GLU A 63 3.42 5.92 -3.76
N SER A 64 4.47 6.33 -3.04
CA SER A 64 5.28 5.43 -2.21
C SER A 64 5.34 5.93 -0.77
N HIS A 65 5.08 5.04 0.20
CA HIS A 65 5.05 5.39 1.62
C HIS A 65 5.72 4.34 2.50
N VAL A 66 6.28 4.80 3.62
CA VAL A 66 6.77 3.94 4.70
C VAL A 66 5.74 3.94 5.82
N MET A 67 5.20 2.77 6.14
CA MET A 67 4.33 2.54 7.28
C MET A 67 4.44 1.10 7.77
N SER A 68 4.48 0.91 9.09
CA SER A 68 4.71 -0.40 9.69
C SER A 68 3.44 -0.93 10.33
N ALA A 69 3.09 -2.18 10.04
CA ALA A 69 1.99 -2.87 10.72
C ALA A 69 2.15 -2.91 12.24
N HIS A 70 3.39 -2.98 12.74
CA HIS A 70 3.67 -3.11 14.16
C HIS A 70 3.95 -1.78 14.86
N ARG A 71 4.63 -0.84 14.18
CA ARG A 71 5.09 0.44 14.79
C ARG A 71 4.14 1.59 14.52
N THR A 72 3.36 1.53 13.43
CA THR A 72 2.36 2.53 13.05
C THR A 72 1.06 1.87 12.60
N PRO A 73 0.44 0.96 13.40
CA PRO A 73 -0.69 0.13 12.98
C PRO A 73 -1.89 0.98 12.54
N LYS A 74 -2.19 2.05 13.29
CA LYS A 74 -3.30 2.94 12.94
C LYS A 74 -3.06 3.66 11.61
N LEU A 75 -1.83 4.11 11.33
CA LEU A 75 -1.51 4.74 10.05
C LEU A 75 -1.74 3.78 8.87
N ALA A 76 -1.32 2.51 9.02
CA ALA A 76 -1.50 1.49 8.00
C ALA A 76 -2.99 1.17 7.77
N SER A 77 -3.77 0.98 8.84
CA SER A 77 -5.21 0.70 8.74
C SER A 77 -6.00 1.88 8.16
N ASP A 78 -5.73 3.10 8.62
CA ASP A 78 -6.39 4.31 8.10
C ASP A 78 -6.05 4.53 6.61
N PHE A 79 -4.80 4.28 6.21
CA PHE A 79 -4.39 4.36 4.81
C PHE A 79 -5.20 3.39 3.94
N ALA A 80 -5.24 2.10 4.31
CA ALA A 80 -5.94 1.08 3.56
C ALA A 80 -7.46 1.35 3.46
N ALA A 81 -8.08 1.75 4.57
CA ALA A 81 -9.51 2.07 4.62
C ALA A 81 -9.91 3.26 3.74
N ASN A 82 -8.99 4.22 3.51
CA ASN A 82 -9.25 5.41 2.71
C ASN A 82 -8.65 5.34 1.30
N ALA A 83 -7.94 4.26 0.93
CA ALA A 83 -7.22 4.16 -0.34
C ALA A 83 -8.14 4.28 -1.55
N GLU A 84 -9.26 3.57 -1.57
CA GLU A 84 -10.24 3.57 -2.65
C GLU A 84 -10.83 4.98 -2.89
N SER A 85 -11.22 5.68 -1.83
CA SER A 85 -11.78 7.03 -1.92
C SER A 85 -10.77 8.07 -2.45
N ARG A 86 -9.48 7.75 -2.42
CA ARG A 86 -8.38 8.55 -2.97
C ARG A 86 -8.05 8.21 -4.43
N GLY A 87 -8.75 7.24 -5.02
CA GLY A 87 -8.54 6.78 -6.40
C GLY A 87 -7.49 5.69 -6.55
N ILE A 88 -6.97 5.12 -5.45
CA ILE A 88 -6.07 3.96 -5.51
C ILE A 88 -6.88 2.73 -5.90
N GLU A 89 -6.36 1.94 -6.82
CA GLU A 89 -7.01 0.72 -7.33
C GLU A 89 -6.22 -0.55 -6.96
N VAL A 90 -4.92 -0.43 -6.65
CA VAL A 90 -4.06 -1.56 -6.25
C VAL A 90 -3.06 -1.10 -5.19
N ILE A 91 -2.83 -1.93 -4.18
CA ILE A 91 -1.80 -1.71 -3.16
C ILE A 91 -0.70 -2.76 -3.33
N ILE A 92 0.54 -2.32 -3.43
CA ILE A 92 1.74 -3.18 -3.36
C ILE A 92 2.35 -2.98 -1.97
N ALA A 93 2.53 -4.05 -1.21
CA ALA A 93 2.99 -3.98 0.18
C ALA A 93 4.21 -4.87 0.42
N ALA A 94 5.30 -4.28 0.92
CA ALA A 94 6.55 -4.98 1.19
C ALA A 94 6.86 -5.02 2.70
N ALA A 95 7.28 -6.17 3.18
CA ALA A 95 7.74 -6.36 4.55
C ALA A 95 8.70 -7.54 4.68
N GLY A 96 9.56 -7.51 5.70
CA GLY A 96 10.52 -8.57 6.02
C GLY A 96 10.33 -9.15 7.42
N GLY A 97 10.85 -10.37 7.65
CA GLY A 97 10.70 -11.08 8.90
C GLY A 97 9.25 -11.47 9.18
N ALA A 98 8.67 -10.98 10.28
CA ALA A 98 7.23 -11.04 10.56
C ALA A 98 6.48 -10.09 9.59
N ALA A 99 6.36 -10.47 8.34
CA ALA A 99 5.91 -9.65 7.21
C ALA A 99 4.39 -9.48 7.17
N HIS A 100 3.80 -8.92 8.23
CA HIS A 100 2.36 -8.82 8.42
C HIS A 100 1.71 -7.65 7.66
N LEU A 101 2.50 -6.72 7.09
CA LEU A 101 1.97 -5.46 6.53
C LEU A 101 0.93 -5.69 5.43
N ALA A 102 1.20 -6.58 4.47
CA ALA A 102 0.28 -6.86 3.37
C ALA A 102 -1.06 -7.42 3.89
N GLY A 103 -1.01 -8.36 4.84
CA GLY A 103 -2.20 -8.94 5.48
C GLY A 103 -3.00 -7.90 6.26
N VAL A 104 -2.33 -7.02 7.00
CA VAL A 104 -2.99 -5.91 7.73
C VAL A 104 -3.68 -4.96 6.76
N LEU A 105 -3.02 -4.56 5.68
CA LEU A 105 -3.66 -3.69 4.67
C LEU A 105 -4.85 -4.39 4.02
N ALA A 106 -4.71 -5.67 3.62
CA ALA A 106 -5.79 -6.44 3.01
C ALA A 106 -7.02 -6.61 3.91
N ALA A 107 -6.83 -6.62 5.24
CA ALA A 107 -7.94 -6.70 6.20
C ALA A 107 -8.75 -5.39 6.30
N HIS A 108 -8.24 -4.27 5.78
CA HIS A 108 -8.86 -2.95 5.87
C HIS A 108 -9.31 -2.35 4.54
N THR A 109 -9.20 -3.11 3.44
CA THR A 109 -9.65 -2.66 2.10
C THR A 109 -10.17 -3.82 1.28
N THR A 110 -11.00 -3.51 0.28
CA THR A 110 -11.42 -4.47 -0.76
C THR A 110 -10.55 -4.38 -2.02
N LEU A 111 -9.60 -3.44 -2.06
CA LEU A 111 -8.67 -3.32 -3.18
C LEU A 111 -7.72 -4.53 -3.25
N PRO A 112 -7.27 -4.93 -4.44
CA PRO A 112 -6.21 -5.93 -4.59
C PRO A 112 -4.94 -5.52 -3.82
N VAL A 113 -4.44 -6.41 -2.95
CA VAL A 113 -3.18 -6.23 -2.22
C VAL A 113 -2.17 -7.26 -2.71
N LEU A 114 -1.01 -6.75 -3.18
CA LEU A 114 0.10 -7.54 -3.71
C LEU A 114 1.26 -7.50 -2.71
N GLY A 115 1.58 -8.65 -2.13
CA GLY A 115 2.62 -8.79 -1.12
C GLY A 115 4.00 -9.05 -1.75
N VAL A 116 5.00 -8.30 -1.33
CA VAL A 116 6.40 -8.50 -1.70
C VAL A 116 7.20 -8.88 -0.45
N PRO A 117 7.54 -10.15 -0.27
CA PRO A 117 8.40 -10.57 0.83
C PRO A 117 9.80 -9.98 0.66
N MET A 118 10.33 -9.38 1.74
CA MET A 118 11.69 -8.84 1.73
C MET A 118 12.69 -9.88 2.22
N LYS A 119 13.92 -9.81 1.70
CA LYS A 119 15.02 -10.63 2.20
C LYS A 119 15.26 -10.32 3.68
N SER A 120 15.33 -11.33 4.51
CA SER A 120 15.69 -11.27 5.93
C SER A 120 17.09 -11.86 6.17
N GLU A 121 17.75 -11.45 7.25
CA GLU A 121 19.08 -12.02 7.60
C GLU A 121 18.96 -13.45 8.11
N ALA A 122 17.92 -13.78 8.88
CA ALA A 122 17.76 -15.07 9.55
C ALA A 122 17.48 -16.21 8.55
N LEU A 123 16.51 -16.04 7.64
CA LEU A 123 16.05 -17.11 6.75
C LEU A 123 16.03 -16.68 5.27
N ASN A 124 16.85 -15.69 4.90
CA ASN A 124 16.96 -15.17 3.51
C ASN A 124 15.61 -14.81 2.86
N GLY A 125 14.61 -14.48 3.68
CA GLY A 125 13.27 -14.07 3.25
C GLY A 125 12.24 -15.19 3.22
N LEU A 126 12.59 -16.45 3.59
CA LEU A 126 11.61 -17.53 3.69
C LEU A 126 10.57 -17.24 4.78
N ASP A 127 11.00 -16.69 5.91
CA ASP A 127 10.14 -16.20 6.99
C ASP A 127 9.19 -15.11 6.48
N SER A 128 9.69 -14.15 5.71
CA SER A 128 8.90 -13.09 5.09
C SER A 128 7.87 -13.67 4.11
N LEU A 129 8.28 -14.63 3.27
CA LEU A 129 7.40 -15.30 2.32
C LEU A 129 6.28 -16.05 3.03
N LEU A 130 6.62 -16.89 4.02
CA LEU A 130 5.63 -17.67 4.75
C LEU A 130 4.67 -16.79 5.55
N SER A 131 5.16 -15.70 6.15
CA SER A 131 4.30 -14.73 6.86
C SER A 131 3.33 -14.01 5.93
N THR A 132 3.70 -13.79 4.66
CA THR A 132 2.87 -13.07 3.69
C THR A 132 1.89 -13.97 2.96
N VAL A 133 2.31 -15.20 2.60
CA VAL A 133 1.50 -16.09 1.75
C VAL A 133 0.43 -16.87 2.50
N GLN A 134 0.63 -17.17 3.80
CA GLN A 134 -0.27 -18.00 4.61
C GLN A 134 -1.46 -17.19 5.17
N MET A 135 -2.20 -16.53 4.28
CA MET A 135 -3.38 -15.77 4.66
C MET A 135 -4.58 -16.69 4.96
N PRO A 136 -5.43 -16.32 5.95
CA PRO A 136 -6.66 -17.05 6.21
C PRO A 136 -7.64 -16.90 5.04
N ALA A 137 -8.53 -17.91 4.87
CA ALA A 137 -9.60 -17.81 3.90
C ALA A 137 -10.46 -16.56 4.13
N GLY A 138 -10.77 -15.85 3.04
CA GLY A 138 -11.57 -14.62 3.06
C GLY A 138 -10.78 -13.31 2.99
N ILE A 139 -9.49 -13.30 3.33
CA ILE A 139 -8.61 -12.11 3.22
C ILE A 139 -7.40 -12.46 2.34
N PRO A 140 -7.51 -12.33 1.02
CA PRO A 140 -6.43 -12.72 0.11
C PRO A 140 -5.32 -11.67 0.02
N VAL A 141 -4.07 -12.13 -0.12
CA VAL A 141 -2.92 -11.34 -0.56
C VAL A 141 -2.25 -12.04 -1.73
N GLY A 142 -2.12 -11.36 -2.87
CA GLY A 142 -1.40 -11.87 -4.03
C GLY A 142 0.10 -11.82 -3.80
N THR A 143 0.70 -12.86 -3.23
CA THR A 143 2.11 -12.86 -2.82
C THR A 143 3.04 -13.14 -4.01
N LEU A 144 4.04 -12.28 -4.20
CA LEU A 144 5.04 -12.36 -5.27
C LEU A 144 6.37 -12.96 -4.78
N ALA A 145 7.37 -12.95 -5.65
CA ALA A 145 8.70 -13.44 -5.32
C ALA A 145 9.40 -12.57 -4.25
N ILE A 146 10.40 -13.13 -3.58
CA ILE A 146 11.21 -12.43 -2.59
C ILE A 146 12.09 -11.35 -3.26
N GLY A 147 12.09 -10.15 -2.72
CA GLY A 147 13.01 -9.08 -3.08
C GLY A 147 12.73 -8.42 -4.44
N LYS A 148 13.77 -8.02 -5.15
CA LYS A 148 13.69 -7.17 -6.34
C LYS A 148 12.81 -7.76 -7.46
N ALA A 149 12.92 -9.05 -7.74
CA ALA A 149 12.06 -9.72 -8.72
C ALA A 149 10.59 -9.65 -8.33
N GLY A 150 10.29 -9.82 -7.04
CA GLY A 150 8.95 -9.67 -6.49
C GLY A 150 8.40 -8.26 -6.65
N ALA A 151 9.22 -7.24 -6.38
CA ALA A 151 8.85 -5.83 -6.52
C ALA A 151 8.48 -5.49 -7.98
N THR A 152 9.32 -5.87 -8.95
CA THR A 152 9.04 -5.70 -10.38
C THR A 152 7.77 -6.44 -10.81
N ASN A 153 7.62 -7.71 -10.39
CA ASN A 153 6.45 -8.53 -10.74
C ASN A 153 5.16 -8.03 -10.08
N ALA A 154 5.23 -7.45 -8.87
CA ALA A 154 4.08 -6.81 -8.23
C ALA A 154 3.60 -5.60 -9.06
N ALA A 155 4.52 -4.75 -9.53
CA ALA A 155 4.17 -3.64 -10.41
C ALA A 155 3.55 -4.13 -11.74
N LEU A 156 4.15 -5.13 -12.39
CA LEU A 156 3.62 -5.70 -13.63
C LEU A 156 2.24 -6.33 -13.43
N LEU A 157 1.99 -6.99 -12.28
CA LEU A 157 0.67 -7.54 -11.95
C LEU A 157 -0.35 -6.44 -11.66
N ALA A 158 0.04 -5.39 -10.93
CA ALA A 158 -0.80 -4.20 -10.73
C ALA A 158 -1.19 -3.56 -12.08
N ILE A 159 -0.22 -3.38 -12.98
CA ILE A 159 -0.47 -2.88 -14.35
C ILE A 159 -1.42 -3.82 -15.11
N ALA A 160 -1.29 -5.14 -14.96
CA ALA A 160 -2.16 -6.11 -15.62
C ALA A 160 -3.60 -6.04 -15.08
N ILE A 161 -3.78 -5.81 -13.78
CA ILE A 161 -5.09 -5.56 -13.16
C ILE A 161 -5.72 -4.30 -13.74
N LEU A 162 -4.98 -3.19 -13.75
CA LEU A 162 -5.43 -1.91 -14.33
C LEU A 162 -5.74 -2.01 -15.82
N ALA A 163 -5.00 -2.83 -16.55
CA ALA A 163 -5.18 -3.05 -18.00
C ALA A 163 -6.51 -3.75 -18.37
N ASN A 164 -7.26 -4.27 -17.39
CA ASN A 164 -8.59 -4.82 -17.66
C ASN A 164 -9.59 -3.75 -18.13
N SER A 165 -9.43 -2.51 -17.67
CA SER A 165 -10.24 -1.36 -18.05
C SER A 165 -9.48 -0.33 -18.89
N ARG A 166 -8.18 -0.53 -19.16
CA ARG A 166 -7.28 0.44 -19.84
C ARG A 166 -6.55 -0.24 -21.01
N PRO A 167 -7.12 -0.19 -22.24
CA PRO A 167 -6.55 -0.86 -23.41
C PRO A 167 -5.11 -0.42 -23.76
N GLU A 168 -4.76 0.81 -23.47
CA GLU A 168 -3.40 1.35 -23.66
C GLU A 168 -2.36 0.65 -22.78
N LEU A 169 -2.68 0.35 -21.52
CA LEU A 169 -1.80 -0.43 -20.65
C LEU A 169 -1.68 -1.88 -21.12
N ARG A 170 -2.75 -2.46 -21.63
CA ARG A 170 -2.75 -3.80 -22.22
C ARG A 170 -1.83 -3.88 -23.44
N LYS A 171 -1.82 -2.85 -24.29
CA LYS A 171 -0.91 -2.73 -25.44
C LYS A 171 0.54 -2.69 -24.96
N LYS A 172 0.88 -1.80 -24.01
CA LYS A 172 2.23 -1.69 -23.43
C LYS A 172 2.72 -3.01 -22.82
N LEU A 173 1.86 -3.76 -22.11
CA LEU A 173 2.21 -5.07 -21.57
C LEU A 173 2.54 -6.10 -22.64
N ARG A 174 1.83 -6.10 -23.78
CA ARG A 174 2.16 -6.98 -24.92
C ARG A 174 3.50 -6.61 -25.53
N GLU A 175 3.75 -5.33 -25.75
CA GLU A 175 5.01 -4.82 -26.29
C GLU A 175 6.19 -5.18 -25.35
N PHE A 176 6.02 -4.99 -24.04
CA PHE A 176 7.01 -5.39 -23.04
C PHE A 176 7.35 -6.90 -23.14
N ARG A 177 6.33 -7.77 -23.22
CA ARG A 177 6.56 -9.22 -23.35
C ARG A 177 7.25 -9.59 -24.66
N GLN A 178 6.92 -8.95 -25.76
CA GLN A 178 7.59 -9.14 -27.05
C GLN A 178 9.06 -8.74 -26.98
N GLN A 179 9.37 -7.63 -26.30
CA GLN A 179 10.75 -7.20 -26.08
C GLN A 179 11.52 -8.21 -25.21
N GLN A 180 10.91 -8.76 -24.16
CA GLN A 180 11.55 -9.81 -23.34
C GLN A 180 11.82 -11.07 -24.18
N GLU A 181 10.87 -11.51 -24.99
CA GLU A 181 11.04 -12.65 -25.90
C GLU A 181 12.18 -12.39 -26.89
N ALA A 182 12.23 -11.22 -27.52
CA ALA A 182 13.27 -10.86 -28.46
C ALA A 182 14.66 -10.88 -27.82
N LYS A 183 14.79 -10.36 -26.58
CA LYS A 183 16.06 -10.40 -25.82
C LYS A 183 16.53 -11.83 -25.59
N VAL A 184 15.64 -12.75 -25.20
CA VAL A 184 16.00 -14.15 -24.96
C VAL A 184 16.39 -14.85 -26.27
N ARG A 185 15.64 -14.61 -27.35
CA ARG A 185 15.96 -15.20 -28.69
C ARG A 185 17.28 -14.70 -29.26
N ALA A 186 17.68 -13.46 -28.95
CA ALA A 186 18.94 -12.87 -29.41
C ALA A 186 20.14 -13.27 -28.54
N ALA A 187 19.94 -13.85 -27.37
CA ALA A 187 21.01 -14.24 -26.47
C ALA A 187 21.87 -15.35 -27.10
N LYS A 188 23.20 -15.16 -27.14
CA LYS A 188 24.20 -16.15 -27.57
C LYS A 188 25.01 -16.55 -26.37
N LEU A 189 25.42 -17.80 -26.34
CA LEU A 189 26.43 -18.29 -25.39
C LEU A 189 27.78 -18.10 -26.04
N ASP A 190 28.67 -17.41 -25.34
CA ASP A 190 30.08 -17.23 -25.76
C ASP A 190 30.88 -18.51 -25.53
#